data_68a7bd20fed7ecc4874394ad237c7e88
#
_entry.id   68a7bd20fed7ecc4874394ad237c7e88
#
_cell.length_a   1.000
_cell.length_b   1.000
_cell.length_c   1.000
_cell.angle_alpha   90.00
_cell.angle_beta   90.00
_cell.angle_gamma   90.00
#
_symmetry.space_group_name_H-M   'P 1'
#
loop_
_entity.id
_entity.type
_entity.pdbx_description
1 polymer ?
#
loop_
_entity_poly.entity_id
_entity_poly.type
_entity_poly.pdbx_seq_one_letter_code
_entity_poly.pdbx_strand_id
1 'polypeptide(L)'
;MLFRSGGINFDLYLDEMAQSKDSFRKLIQNERRLEFTFENHRYFDMRRWVLPLNEEVEGVAVTRNEDGTFSFKVQKVEQRKYEVKNYFMPLPYAELEKNKNLMNNQGWE
;
A
#
# COMPACT_ATOMS: atom_id res chain seq x y z
N MET A 1 5.32 15.34 -12.01
CA MET A 1 4.58 16.13 -10.99
C MET A 1 3.16 16.32 -11.50
N LEU A 2 2.24 15.53 -11.03
CA LEU A 2 0.82 15.70 -11.36
C LEU A 2 0.33 16.92 -10.59
N PHE A 3 0.13 18.02 -11.28
CA PHE A 3 -0.58 19.17 -10.74
C PHE A 3 -2.01 18.73 -10.44
N ARG A 4 -2.29 18.38 -9.20
CA ARG A 4 -3.64 18.37 -8.71
C ARG A 4 -4.05 19.83 -8.56
N SER A 5 -4.67 20.37 -9.59
CA SER A 5 -5.42 21.61 -9.46
C SER A 5 -6.60 21.29 -8.50
N GLY A 6 -6.35 21.46 -7.20
CA GLY A 6 -7.38 21.35 -6.19
C GLY A 6 -8.40 22.42 -6.45
N GLY A 7 -9.62 22.02 -6.82
CA GLY A 7 -10.74 22.91 -6.73
C GLY A 7 -11.08 23.21 -5.26
N ILE A 8 -11.99 24.12 -5.01
CA ILE A 8 -12.49 24.50 -3.68
C ILE A 8 -12.83 23.27 -2.80
N ASN A 9 -13.32 22.18 -3.41
CA ASN A 9 -13.65 20.95 -2.72
C ASN A 9 -12.41 20.16 -2.23
N PHE A 10 -11.25 20.35 -2.85
CA PHE A 10 -10.02 19.68 -2.43
C PHE A 10 -9.44 20.31 -1.17
N ASP A 11 -9.48 21.63 -1.06
CA ASP A 11 -9.00 22.34 0.13
C ASP A 11 -9.87 22.00 1.34
N LEU A 12 -11.19 21.95 1.17
CA LEU A 12 -12.11 21.50 2.22
C LEU A 12 -11.83 20.06 2.68
N TYR A 13 -11.53 19.16 1.75
CA TYR A 13 -11.16 17.80 2.07
C TYR A 13 -9.85 17.74 2.88
N LEU A 14 -8.85 18.53 2.50
CA LEU A 14 -7.59 18.62 3.25
C LEU A 14 -7.79 19.14 4.66
N ASP A 15 -8.61 20.20 4.82
CA ASP A 15 -8.94 20.77 6.11
C ASP A 15 -9.67 19.77 7.00
N GLU A 16 -10.61 19.02 6.45
CA GLU A 16 -11.33 17.95 7.16
C GLU A 16 -10.38 16.84 7.61
N MET A 17 -9.50 16.38 6.72
CA MET A 17 -8.52 15.33 7.03
C MET A 17 -7.43 15.79 8.01
N ALA A 18 -7.16 17.09 8.10
CA ALA A 18 -6.19 17.66 9.03
C ALA A 18 -6.72 17.81 10.46
N GLN A 19 -8.02 17.65 10.69
CA GLN A 19 -8.65 17.87 12.02
C GLN A 19 -8.20 16.86 13.08
N SER A 20 -7.79 15.64 12.70
CA SER A 20 -7.30 14.65 13.64
C SER A 20 -5.95 14.06 13.19
N LYS A 21 -5.13 13.66 14.17
CA LYS A 21 -3.83 13.04 13.93
C LYS A 21 -3.96 11.77 13.08
N ASP A 22 -5.00 10.98 13.30
CA ASP A 22 -5.18 9.71 12.60
C ASP A 22 -5.69 9.91 11.17
N SER A 23 -6.61 10.85 10.94
CA SER A 23 -7.04 11.23 9.59
C SER A 23 -5.89 11.82 8.80
N PHE A 24 -5.12 12.71 9.41
CA PHE A 24 -3.95 13.31 8.77
C PHE A 24 -2.88 12.28 8.42
N ARG A 25 -2.64 11.29 9.30
CA ARG A 25 -1.74 10.17 8.99
C ARG A 25 -2.23 9.36 7.78
N LYS A 26 -3.53 9.05 7.71
CA LYS A 26 -4.11 8.35 6.55
C LYS A 26 -3.98 9.16 5.26
N LEU A 27 -4.16 10.47 5.34
CA LEU A 27 -3.93 11.37 4.21
C LEU A 27 -2.48 11.27 3.70
N ILE A 28 -1.50 11.41 4.59
CA ILE A 28 -0.07 11.27 4.23
C ILE A 28 0.22 9.91 3.60
N GLN A 29 -0.31 8.83 4.18
CA GLN A 29 -0.11 7.47 3.67
C GLN A 29 -0.70 7.30 2.26
N ASN A 30 -1.86 7.90 2.01
CA ASN A 30 -2.49 7.87 0.70
C ASN A 30 -1.74 8.73 -0.33
N GLU A 31 -1.31 9.93 0.05
CA GLU A 31 -0.51 10.80 -0.82
C GLU A 31 0.80 10.12 -1.22
N ARG A 32 1.52 9.53 -0.27
CA ARG A 32 2.73 8.76 -0.59
C ARG A 32 2.45 7.59 -1.54
N ARG A 33 1.33 6.89 -1.34
CA ARG A 33 0.92 5.78 -2.22
C ARG A 33 0.70 6.25 -3.67
N LEU A 34 0.13 7.42 -3.85
CA LEU A 34 -0.18 7.97 -5.17
C LEU A 34 1.06 8.58 -5.84
N GLU A 35 1.83 9.38 -5.10
CA GLU A 35 3.00 10.08 -5.64
C GLU A 35 4.14 9.12 -6.03
N PHE A 36 4.36 8.07 -5.22
CA PHE A 36 5.41 7.07 -5.44
C PHE A 36 4.88 5.79 -6.08
N THR A 37 3.82 5.89 -6.87
CA THR A 37 3.31 4.75 -7.65
C THR A 37 4.38 4.27 -8.63
N PHE A 38 4.62 2.95 -8.68
CA PHE A 38 5.65 2.27 -9.47
C PHE A 38 7.11 2.50 -9.04
N GLU A 39 7.38 3.19 -7.94
CA GLU A 39 8.73 3.42 -7.41
C GLU A 39 9.12 2.46 -6.27
N ASN A 40 8.37 1.39 -6.06
CA ASN A 40 8.56 0.37 -5.01
C ASN A 40 8.50 0.88 -3.55
N HIS A 41 8.22 2.15 -3.31
CA HIS A 41 8.13 2.71 -1.96
C HIS A 41 7.02 2.07 -1.13
N ARG A 42 5.90 1.68 -1.75
CA ARG A 42 4.74 1.08 -1.04
C ARG A 42 5.12 -0.18 -0.27
N TYR A 43 6.01 -1.02 -0.82
CA TYR A 43 6.48 -2.23 -0.17
C TYR A 43 7.12 -1.94 1.19
N PHE A 44 8.00 -0.94 1.26
CA PHE A 44 8.69 -0.54 2.49
C PHE A 44 7.77 0.25 3.43
N ASP A 45 6.94 1.12 2.91
CA ASP A 45 6.00 1.93 3.68
C ASP A 45 5.00 1.06 4.46
N MET A 46 4.45 0.03 3.83
CA MET A 46 3.52 -0.89 4.49
C MET A 46 4.17 -1.61 5.68
N ARG A 47 5.42 -1.99 5.56
CA ARG A 47 6.17 -2.65 6.62
C ARG A 47 6.58 -1.68 7.72
N ARG A 48 7.11 -0.52 7.35
CA ARG A 48 7.50 0.53 8.29
C ARG A 48 6.35 1.04 9.14
N TRP A 49 5.17 1.14 8.57
CA TRP A 49 3.97 1.59 9.27
C TRP A 49 3.15 0.45 9.88
N VAL A 50 3.60 -0.78 9.70
CA VAL A 50 2.90 -1.99 10.17
C VAL A 50 1.45 -2.01 9.69
N LEU A 51 1.24 -1.67 8.41
CA LEU A 51 -0.08 -1.73 7.80
C LEU A 51 -0.48 -3.18 7.52
N PRO A 52 -1.78 -3.50 7.51
CA PRO A 52 -2.25 -4.84 7.15
C PRO A 52 -1.71 -5.26 5.79
N LEU A 53 -1.07 -6.43 5.73
CA LEU A 53 -0.55 -6.99 4.48
C LEU A 53 -1.57 -7.92 3.79
N ASN A 54 -2.56 -8.42 4.54
CA ASN A 54 -3.58 -9.37 4.09
C ASN A 54 -4.83 -8.72 3.47
N GLU A 55 -4.70 -7.48 2.98
CA GLU A 55 -5.82 -6.80 2.33
C GLU A 55 -6.19 -7.49 1.02
N GLU A 56 -7.48 -7.48 0.73
CA GLU A 56 -7.99 -7.93 -0.56
C GLU A 56 -7.49 -7.00 -1.67
N VAL A 57 -7.15 -7.59 -2.80
CA VAL A 57 -6.84 -6.83 -4.01
C VAL A 57 -8.11 -6.69 -4.81
N GLU A 58 -8.56 -5.46 -4.92
CA GLU A 58 -9.71 -5.10 -5.75
C GLU A 58 -9.26 -4.61 -7.12
N GLY A 59 -10.03 -4.94 -8.11
CA GLY A 59 -9.87 -4.45 -9.47
C GLY A 59 -11.18 -3.90 -10.00
N VAL A 60 -11.13 -3.19 -11.10
CA VAL A 60 -12.32 -2.68 -11.78
C VAL A 60 -12.52 -3.42 -13.09
N ALA A 61 -13.63 -4.17 -13.17
CA ALA A 61 -14.08 -4.74 -14.44
C ALA A 61 -14.77 -3.63 -15.25
N VAL A 62 -14.29 -3.43 -16.47
CA VAL A 62 -14.85 -2.45 -17.40
C VAL A 62 -15.59 -3.21 -18.49
N THR A 63 -16.88 -2.95 -18.63
CA THR A 63 -17.71 -3.54 -19.67
C THR A 63 -18.21 -2.45 -20.61
N ARG A 64 -18.03 -2.66 -21.91
CA ARG A 64 -18.62 -1.76 -22.93
C ARG A 64 -20.06 -2.20 -23.17
N ASN A 65 -21.00 -1.28 -23.00
CA ASN A 65 -22.42 -1.49 -23.25
C ASN A 65 -22.73 -1.37 -24.75
N GLU A 66 -23.89 -1.86 -25.17
CA GLU A 66 -24.33 -1.79 -26.58
C GLU A 66 -24.55 -0.36 -27.09
N ASP A 67 -24.86 0.56 -26.18
CA ASP A 67 -25.03 2.00 -26.45
C ASP A 67 -23.69 2.76 -26.59
N GLY A 68 -22.56 2.04 -26.46
CA GLY A 68 -21.21 2.62 -26.51
C GLY A 68 -20.70 3.21 -25.21
N THR A 69 -21.50 3.21 -24.13
CA THR A 69 -21.06 3.63 -22.80
C THR A 69 -20.23 2.55 -22.12
N PHE A 70 -19.54 2.91 -21.02
CA PHE A 70 -18.78 1.97 -20.20
C PHE A 70 -19.41 1.86 -18.81
N SER A 71 -19.57 0.63 -18.35
CA SER A 71 -19.92 0.34 -16.97
C SER A 71 -18.69 -0.16 -16.20
N PHE A 72 -18.57 0.25 -14.94
CA PHE A 72 -17.45 -0.07 -14.07
C PHE A 72 -17.97 -0.83 -12.85
N LYS A 73 -17.40 -2.01 -12.60
CA LYS A 73 -17.76 -2.82 -11.43
C LYS A 73 -16.50 -3.17 -10.65
N VAL A 74 -16.47 -2.74 -9.39
CA VAL A 74 -15.41 -3.19 -8.47
C VAL A 74 -15.61 -4.66 -8.16
N GLN A 75 -14.55 -5.44 -8.26
CA GLN A 75 -14.56 -6.87 -7.95
C GLN A 75 -13.26 -7.27 -7.25
N LYS A 76 -13.36 -8.28 -6.39
CA LYS A 76 -12.21 -8.90 -5.78
C LYS A 76 -11.43 -9.68 -6.84
N VAL A 77 -10.15 -9.40 -6.97
CA VAL A 77 -9.23 -10.08 -7.91
C VAL A 77 -8.45 -11.15 -7.18
N GLU A 78 -7.89 -10.82 -6.01
CA GLU A 78 -7.01 -11.72 -5.26
C GLU A 78 -7.11 -11.47 -3.76
N GLN A 79 -6.89 -12.52 -2.97
CA GLN A 79 -6.67 -12.44 -1.54
C GLN A 79 -5.19 -12.63 -1.23
N ARG A 80 -4.56 -11.59 -0.73
CA ARG A 80 -3.17 -11.69 -0.27
C ARG A 80 -3.09 -12.53 0.99
N LYS A 81 -2.08 -13.40 1.04
CA LYS A 81 -1.76 -14.23 2.20
C LYS A 81 -0.37 -13.87 2.70
N TYR A 82 -0.32 -13.15 3.81
CA TYR A 82 0.92 -12.77 4.47
C TYR A 82 0.89 -13.23 5.92
N GLU A 83 2.06 -13.65 6.40
CA GLU A 83 2.31 -13.98 7.81
C GLU A 83 3.06 -12.83 8.49
N VAL A 84 3.09 -12.83 9.82
CA VAL A 84 3.79 -11.79 10.60
C VAL A 84 5.26 -11.68 10.20
N LYS A 85 5.92 -12.81 9.89
CA LYS A 85 7.30 -12.81 9.41
C LYS A 85 7.54 -11.96 8.16
N ASN A 86 6.51 -11.72 7.34
CA ASN A 86 6.63 -10.96 6.11
C ASN A 86 6.80 -9.43 6.32
N TYR A 87 6.65 -8.96 7.57
CA TYR A 87 7.05 -7.59 7.92
C TYR A 87 8.58 -7.43 7.96
N PHE A 88 9.31 -8.53 8.15
CA PHE A 88 10.76 -8.56 8.24
C PHE A 88 11.34 -9.29 7.03
N MET A 89 12.51 -8.87 6.58
CA MET A 89 13.24 -9.60 5.55
C MET A 89 14.11 -10.66 6.22
N PRO A 90 14.25 -11.87 5.63
CA PRO A 90 15.22 -12.83 6.09
C PRO A 90 16.63 -12.30 5.86
N LEU A 91 17.57 -12.69 6.73
CA LEU A 91 18.99 -12.51 6.47
C LEU A 91 19.41 -13.45 5.34
N PRO A 92 20.27 -13.00 4.41
CA PRO A 92 20.79 -13.87 3.37
C PRO A 92 21.51 -15.08 3.96
N TYR A 93 21.23 -16.27 3.41
CA TYR A 93 21.81 -17.52 3.89
C TYR A 93 23.34 -17.48 3.95
N ALA A 94 23.97 -16.89 2.94
CA ALA A 94 25.44 -16.75 2.89
C ALA A 94 26.02 -15.95 4.07
N GLU A 95 25.26 -15.01 4.63
CA GLU A 95 25.73 -14.26 5.81
C GLU A 95 25.57 -15.08 7.11
N LEU A 96 24.54 -15.89 7.19
CA LEU A 96 24.35 -16.83 8.31
C LEU A 96 25.42 -17.91 8.32
N GLU A 97 25.90 -18.35 7.17
CA GLU A 97 27.02 -19.31 7.08
C GLU A 97 28.37 -18.71 7.53
N LYS A 98 28.62 -17.46 7.19
CA LYS A 98 29.86 -16.76 7.57
C LYS A 98 29.94 -16.46 9.05
N ASN A 99 28.82 -16.15 9.68
CA ASN A 99 28.78 -15.80 11.10
C ASN A 99 27.77 -16.65 11.84
N LYS A 100 28.28 -17.66 12.55
CA LYS A 100 27.46 -18.61 13.34
C LYS A 100 26.72 -17.98 14.53
N ASN A 101 27.05 -16.74 14.89
CA ASN A 101 26.36 -16.00 15.96
C ASN A 101 25.15 -15.21 15.42
N LEU A 102 24.96 -15.13 14.11
CA LEU A 102 23.77 -14.52 13.52
C LEU A 102 22.58 -15.48 13.62
N MET A 103 21.48 -14.96 14.06
CA MET A 103 20.16 -15.62 14.00
C MET A 103 19.28 -14.90 12.99
N ASN A 104 18.50 -15.65 12.26
CA ASN A 104 17.57 -15.07 11.32
C ASN A 104 16.45 -14.31 12.04
N ASN A 105 15.74 -13.43 11.31
CA ASN A 105 14.57 -12.78 11.86
C ASN A 105 13.47 -13.79 12.19
N GLN A 106 12.69 -13.49 13.20
CA GLN A 106 11.62 -14.36 13.69
C GLN A 106 10.71 -14.86 12.57
N GLY A 107 10.51 -16.16 12.52
CA GLY A 107 9.70 -16.85 11.50
C GLY A 107 10.44 -17.21 10.21
N TRP A 108 11.75 -16.94 10.14
CA TRP A 108 12.64 -17.32 9.02
C TRP A 108 13.74 -18.31 9.46
N GLU A 109 13.53 -18.96 10.58
CA GLU A 109 14.44 -19.94 11.17
C GLU A 109 14.55 -21.20 10.31
#